data_9fb663db7b8ff5c3d84b93c46f8dac63
#
_entry.id   9fb663db7b8ff5c3d84b93c46f8dac63
#
_cell.length_a   1.000
_cell.length_b   1.000
_cell.length_c   1.000
_cell.angle_alpha   90.00
_cell.angle_beta   90.00
_cell.angle_gamma   90.00
#
_symmetry.space_group_name_H-M   'P 1'
#
loop_
_entity.id
_entity.type
_entity.pdbx_description
1 polymer ?
#
loop_
_entity_poly.entity_id
_entity_poly.type
_entity_poly.pdbx_seq_one_letter_code
_entity_poly.pdbx_strand_id
1 'polypeptide(L)'
;MQQPLFVPKATWRPPVILPSFSDSVAIDLETCDPNLKRSGPGYKRRDGKVVGIAIADEHQHIYLPFGHLGGDNLDKNLVISYVNNVIKESKEVLFANASYDLGWLETLGVTISSPVRDIQIAEALIDEECFSYSLNNLAKKYLKSTKQEQGLRDAADAFDIDAKGEMWKLPARYVGEYAEMDARLTWDIYQHQIPVLKEQDLWNIWELECKLTPVLVHMTMQGVPVDLDKAEQLNKKLKQQESNLRTQFGDLDIWSPPQLAKYSENLGLKVPRTEKGNPSVSKEFFIACDHPKVKQIYDARSINRLRKVFVEDIILHQNYKGRIHADFKQTASDSGGTRSGRLSSANPNMQQVPKRSDIGKAI
;
A
#
# COMPACT_ATOMS: atom_id res chain seq x y z
N MET A 1 -22.43 -13.97 -12.09
CA MET A 1 -23.12 -13.93 -10.78
C MET A 1 -24.60 -14.21 -11.00
N GLN A 2 -25.24 -15.02 -10.15
CA GLN A 2 -26.69 -15.11 -10.11
C GLN A 2 -27.24 -13.75 -9.66
N GLN A 3 -28.25 -13.25 -10.37
CA GLN A 3 -28.95 -12.06 -9.90
C GLN A 3 -29.74 -12.41 -8.63
N PRO A 4 -29.59 -11.62 -7.55
CA PRO A 4 -30.35 -11.84 -6.33
C PRO A 4 -31.85 -11.64 -6.58
N LEU A 5 -32.68 -12.34 -5.82
CA LEU A 5 -34.14 -12.25 -5.90
C LEU A 5 -34.66 -10.87 -5.49
N PHE A 6 -33.95 -10.20 -4.59
CA PHE A 6 -34.26 -8.85 -4.12
C PHE A 6 -33.01 -7.99 -4.24
N VAL A 7 -33.04 -6.96 -5.06
CA VAL A 7 -31.97 -5.99 -5.20
C VAL A 7 -32.44 -4.62 -4.72
N PRO A 8 -31.57 -3.84 -4.06
CA PRO A 8 -31.88 -2.47 -3.68
C PRO A 8 -32.23 -1.64 -4.92
N LYS A 9 -33.09 -0.64 -4.77
CA LYS A 9 -33.33 0.34 -5.83
C LYS A 9 -32.11 1.23 -5.97
N ALA A 10 -31.64 1.43 -7.20
CA ALA A 10 -30.60 2.39 -7.54
C ALA A 10 -31.08 3.32 -8.64
N THR A 11 -31.00 4.61 -8.40
CA THR A 11 -31.41 5.66 -9.33
C THR A 11 -30.27 6.19 -10.16
N TRP A 12 -29.04 6.06 -9.65
CA TRP A 12 -27.84 6.51 -10.34
C TRP A 12 -27.67 5.83 -11.71
N ARG A 13 -27.17 6.60 -12.67
CA ARG A 13 -26.82 6.13 -14.04
C ARG A 13 -25.55 6.81 -14.49
N PRO A 14 -24.71 6.13 -15.31
CA PRO A 14 -23.54 6.76 -15.92
C PRO A 14 -23.97 8.00 -16.73
N PRO A 15 -23.12 9.04 -16.79
CA PRO A 15 -23.45 10.25 -17.54
C PRO A 15 -23.58 9.96 -19.04
N VAL A 16 -24.61 10.52 -19.66
CA VAL A 16 -24.82 10.44 -21.13
C VAL A 16 -24.00 11.51 -21.84
N ILE A 17 -23.85 12.67 -21.21
CA ILE A 17 -23.07 13.81 -21.71
C ILE A 17 -21.91 13.99 -20.77
N LEU A 18 -20.70 14.04 -21.32
CA LEU A 18 -19.48 14.28 -20.56
C LEU A 18 -19.28 15.80 -20.39
N PRO A 19 -19.33 16.34 -19.16
CA PRO A 19 -19.24 17.77 -18.94
C PRO A 19 -17.79 18.28 -19.07
N SER A 20 -17.60 19.59 -19.20
CA SER A 20 -16.29 20.24 -18.99
C SER A 20 -16.11 20.55 -17.50
N PHE A 21 -14.88 20.47 -17.02
CA PHE A 21 -14.50 20.75 -15.64
C PHE A 21 -13.76 22.09 -15.50
N SER A 22 -13.67 22.58 -14.27
CA SER A 22 -12.93 23.79 -13.92
C SER A 22 -11.41 23.54 -13.90
N ASP A 23 -10.65 24.57 -13.53
CA ASP A 23 -9.18 24.56 -13.49
C ASP A 23 -8.56 23.51 -12.53
N SER A 24 -9.25 23.17 -11.44
CA SER A 24 -8.81 22.16 -10.47
C SER A 24 -9.82 21.02 -10.41
N VAL A 25 -9.35 19.78 -10.54
CA VAL A 25 -10.20 18.59 -10.51
C VAL A 25 -9.69 17.57 -9.50
N ALA A 26 -10.58 16.98 -8.74
CA ALA A 26 -10.29 15.81 -7.92
C ALA A 26 -10.59 14.54 -8.70
N ILE A 27 -9.70 13.56 -8.62
CA ILE A 27 -9.85 12.25 -9.26
C ILE A 27 -9.77 11.16 -8.19
N ASP A 28 -10.67 10.19 -8.27
CA ASP A 28 -10.68 8.98 -7.45
C ASP A 28 -10.93 7.76 -8.34
N LEU A 29 -10.31 6.62 -8.01
CA LEU A 29 -10.37 5.41 -8.83
C LEU A 29 -11.06 4.27 -8.10
N GLU A 30 -12.01 3.64 -8.77
CA GLU A 30 -12.52 2.34 -8.35
C GLU A 30 -11.74 1.22 -9.04
N THR A 31 -11.30 0.24 -8.26
CA THR A 31 -10.38 -0.79 -8.74
C THR A 31 -10.82 -2.20 -8.35
N CYS A 32 -10.38 -3.16 -9.13
CA CYS A 32 -10.27 -4.55 -8.75
C CYS A 32 -8.81 -4.83 -8.39
N ASP A 33 -8.49 -4.87 -7.11
CA ASP A 33 -7.13 -5.11 -6.60
C ASP A 33 -7.14 -6.24 -5.56
N PRO A 34 -7.21 -7.52 -5.99
CA PRO A 34 -7.50 -8.66 -5.11
C PRO A 34 -6.38 -8.95 -4.11
N ASN A 35 -5.16 -8.52 -4.39
CA ASN A 35 -4.00 -8.78 -3.55
C ASN A 35 -3.51 -7.54 -2.77
N LEU A 36 -4.26 -6.44 -2.77
CA LEU A 36 -3.87 -5.17 -2.14
C LEU A 36 -3.42 -5.33 -0.69
N LYS A 37 -4.21 -6.01 0.13
CA LYS A 37 -3.90 -6.24 1.56
C LYS A 37 -2.66 -7.10 1.79
N ARG A 38 -2.36 -8.03 0.87
CA ARG A 38 -1.26 -9.00 1.02
C ARG A 38 0.06 -8.49 0.45
N SER A 39 0.01 -7.83 -0.68
CA SER A 39 1.18 -7.56 -1.52
C SER A 39 1.30 -6.11 -1.97
N GLY A 40 0.48 -5.20 -1.39
CA GLY A 40 0.38 -3.81 -1.81
C GLY A 40 -0.32 -3.65 -3.17
N PRO A 41 -0.30 -2.45 -3.76
CA PRO A 41 -1.01 -2.13 -4.99
C PRO A 41 -0.68 -3.05 -6.16
N GLY A 42 -1.71 -3.53 -6.86
CA GLY A 42 -1.59 -4.50 -7.95
C GLY A 42 -1.07 -3.91 -9.25
N TYR A 43 -1.11 -2.60 -9.44
CA TYR A 43 -0.61 -1.96 -10.66
C TYR A 43 0.84 -2.33 -10.99
N LYS A 44 1.69 -2.50 -9.98
CA LYS A 44 3.11 -2.87 -10.13
C LYS A 44 3.31 -4.32 -10.59
N ARG A 45 2.36 -5.21 -10.35
CA ARG A 45 2.39 -6.63 -10.74
C ARG A 45 1.42 -6.96 -11.88
N ARG A 46 0.58 -6.00 -12.29
CA ARG A 46 -0.47 -6.19 -13.29
C ARG A 46 -1.50 -7.26 -12.89
N ASP A 47 -1.79 -7.42 -11.59
CA ASP A 47 -2.72 -8.41 -11.05
C ASP A 47 -4.06 -7.82 -10.59
N GLY A 48 -4.43 -6.68 -11.16
CA GLY A 48 -5.69 -5.98 -10.95
C GLY A 48 -6.06 -5.12 -12.16
N LYS A 49 -7.07 -4.27 -12.00
CA LYS A 49 -7.53 -3.33 -13.04
C LYS A 49 -8.33 -2.19 -12.45
N VAL A 50 -8.34 -1.05 -13.13
CA VAL A 50 -9.31 0.03 -12.87
C VAL A 50 -10.66 -0.38 -13.44
N VAL A 51 -11.73 -0.08 -12.72
CA VAL A 51 -13.12 -0.37 -13.14
C VAL A 51 -13.95 0.89 -13.40
N GLY A 52 -13.48 2.03 -12.88
CA GLY A 52 -14.08 3.34 -13.14
C GLY A 52 -13.26 4.47 -12.57
N ILE A 53 -13.55 5.68 -12.99
CA ILE A 53 -12.87 6.93 -12.60
C ILE A 53 -13.94 7.93 -12.19
N ALA A 54 -13.85 8.45 -10.98
CA ALA A 54 -14.66 9.57 -10.51
C ALA A 54 -13.88 10.88 -10.68
N ILE A 55 -14.57 11.95 -11.06
CA ILE A 55 -14.01 13.29 -11.22
C ILE A 55 -14.95 14.28 -10.56
N ALA A 56 -14.41 15.22 -9.80
CA ALA A 56 -15.18 16.30 -9.18
C ALA A 56 -14.44 17.65 -9.29
N ASP A 57 -15.22 18.71 -9.37
CA ASP A 57 -14.75 20.10 -9.20
C ASP A 57 -15.69 20.87 -8.25
N GLU A 58 -15.61 22.18 -8.24
CA GLU A 58 -16.46 23.03 -7.42
C GLU A 58 -17.98 22.83 -7.71
N HIS A 59 -18.34 22.57 -8.96
CA HIS A 59 -19.73 22.63 -9.42
C HIS A 59 -20.38 21.28 -9.63
N GLN A 60 -19.59 20.25 -9.91
CA GLN A 60 -20.11 18.95 -10.33
C GLN A 60 -19.20 17.79 -9.97
N HIS A 61 -19.77 16.59 -10.02
CA HIS A 61 -19.05 15.34 -9.88
C HIS A 61 -19.69 14.29 -10.77
N ILE A 62 -18.89 13.40 -11.32
CA ILE A 62 -19.34 12.30 -12.17
C ILE A 62 -18.51 11.05 -11.86
N TYR A 63 -19.11 9.89 -12.10
CA TYR A 63 -18.42 8.62 -12.14
C TYR A 63 -18.48 8.00 -13.54
N LEU A 64 -17.36 7.55 -14.05
CA LEU A 64 -17.16 6.99 -15.39
C LEU A 64 -16.79 5.50 -15.30
N PRO A 65 -17.75 4.59 -15.13
CA PRO A 65 -17.52 3.16 -15.05
C PRO A 65 -17.20 2.56 -16.42
N PHE A 66 -16.23 1.61 -16.48
CA PHE A 66 -15.91 0.89 -17.71
C PHE A 66 -15.45 -0.57 -17.48
N GLY A 67 -15.44 -1.04 -16.24
CA GLY A 67 -14.89 -2.36 -15.90
C GLY A 67 -15.71 -3.17 -14.90
N HIS A 68 -16.90 -2.75 -14.52
CA HIS A 68 -17.80 -3.48 -13.63
C HIS A 68 -18.35 -4.74 -14.30
N LEU A 69 -18.32 -5.87 -13.57
CA LEU A 69 -18.86 -7.13 -14.09
C LEU A 69 -20.40 -7.11 -14.21
N GLY A 70 -21.05 -6.41 -13.30
CA GLY A 70 -22.51 -6.33 -13.26
C GLY A 70 -23.14 -5.44 -14.33
N GLY A 71 -22.34 -4.70 -15.12
CA GLY A 71 -22.81 -3.84 -16.20
C GLY A 71 -22.87 -2.36 -15.85
N ASP A 72 -23.63 -1.60 -16.62
CA ASP A 72 -23.75 -0.13 -16.59
C ASP A 72 -22.43 0.58 -16.94
N ASN A 73 -21.60 -0.02 -17.81
CA ASN A 73 -20.30 0.51 -18.20
C ASN A 73 -20.43 1.43 -19.44
N LEU A 74 -19.55 2.42 -19.48
CA LEU A 74 -19.24 3.24 -20.64
C LEU A 74 -18.17 2.56 -21.51
N ASP A 75 -17.94 3.10 -22.71
CA ASP A 75 -16.79 2.69 -23.52
C ASP A 75 -15.49 3.11 -22.87
N LYS A 76 -14.58 2.15 -22.64
CA LYS A 76 -13.31 2.37 -21.95
C LYS A 76 -12.43 3.37 -22.66
N ASN A 77 -12.36 3.31 -24.00
CA ASN A 77 -11.45 4.18 -24.76
C ASN A 77 -11.98 5.62 -24.75
N LEU A 78 -13.31 5.79 -24.82
CA LEU A 78 -13.95 7.09 -24.64
C LEU A 78 -13.61 7.69 -23.27
N VAL A 79 -13.77 6.91 -22.20
CA VAL A 79 -13.45 7.37 -20.83
C VAL A 79 -11.99 7.77 -20.71
N ILE A 80 -11.04 6.94 -21.17
CA ILE A 80 -9.60 7.24 -21.09
C ILE A 80 -9.26 8.51 -21.88
N SER A 81 -9.79 8.66 -23.10
CA SER A 81 -9.58 9.86 -23.91
C SER A 81 -10.12 11.12 -23.25
N TYR A 82 -11.31 11.03 -22.67
CA TYR A 82 -11.92 12.14 -21.95
C TYR A 82 -11.12 12.52 -20.71
N VAL A 83 -10.72 11.57 -19.87
CA VAL A 83 -9.91 11.81 -18.66
C VAL A 83 -8.57 12.47 -19.01
N ASN A 84 -7.89 12.00 -20.08
CA ASN A 84 -6.67 12.64 -20.55
C ASN A 84 -6.88 14.13 -20.94
N ASN A 85 -8.00 14.44 -21.59
CA ASN A 85 -8.33 15.83 -21.95
C ASN A 85 -8.62 16.67 -20.70
N VAL A 86 -9.41 16.16 -19.76
CA VAL A 86 -9.69 16.84 -18.48
C VAL A 86 -8.39 17.15 -17.74
N ILE A 87 -7.49 16.17 -17.57
CA ILE A 87 -6.21 16.37 -16.89
C ILE A 87 -5.35 17.40 -17.63
N LYS A 88 -5.31 17.35 -18.96
CA LYS A 88 -4.52 18.28 -19.77
C LYS A 88 -5.00 19.73 -19.66
N GLU A 89 -6.30 19.93 -19.54
CA GLU A 89 -6.93 21.25 -19.44
C GLU A 89 -6.91 21.79 -18.01
N SER A 90 -6.74 20.93 -17.00
CA SER A 90 -6.71 21.32 -15.61
C SER A 90 -5.38 21.95 -15.21
N LYS A 91 -5.41 22.96 -14.35
CA LYS A 91 -4.21 23.57 -13.74
C LYS A 91 -3.56 22.70 -12.69
N GLU A 92 -4.35 21.86 -12.02
CA GLU A 92 -3.89 20.89 -11.03
C GLU A 92 -4.90 19.74 -10.87
N VAL A 93 -4.41 18.59 -10.44
CA VAL A 93 -5.20 17.37 -10.21
C VAL A 93 -5.04 16.92 -8.77
N LEU A 94 -6.17 16.74 -8.08
CA LEU A 94 -6.26 16.44 -6.66
C LEU A 94 -6.53 14.95 -6.43
N PHE A 95 -5.92 14.39 -5.40
CA PHE A 95 -6.08 12.99 -5.01
C PHE A 95 -6.18 12.86 -3.48
N ALA A 96 -6.80 11.77 -3.05
CA ALA A 96 -6.69 11.24 -1.71
C ALA A 96 -5.84 9.97 -1.73
N ASN A 97 -4.52 10.07 -1.47
CA ASN A 97 -3.51 9.03 -1.66
C ASN A 97 -3.08 8.86 -3.14
N ALA A 98 -2.57 9.94 -3.72
CA ALA A 98 -2.15 10.02 -5.12
C ALA A 98 -1.25 8.86 -5.57
N SER A 99 -0.44 8.28 -4.68
CA SER A 99 0.46 7.18 -5.02
C SER A 99 -0.27 5.93 -5.53
N TYR A 100 -1.48 5.68 -5.05
CA TYR A 100 -2.30 4.57 -5.51
C TYR A 100 -2.91 4.85 -6.88
N ASP A 101 -3.55 6.01 -7.02
CA ASP A 101 -4.27 6.37 -8.24
C ASP A 101 -3.34 6.59 -9.42
N LEU A 102 -2.22 7.27 -9.22
CA LEU A 102 -1.22 7.52 -10.27
C LEU A 102 -0.67 6.21 -10.86
N GLY A 103 -0.39 5.21 -10.00
CA GLY A 103 0.07 3.92 -10.47
C GLY A 103 -0.95 3.19 -11.36
N TRP A 104 -2.23 3.26 -11.01
CA TRP A 104 -3.30 2.68 -11.81
C TRP A 104 -3.58 3.48 -13.09
N LEU A 105 -3.56 4.82 -13.04
CA LEU A 105 -3.70 5.69 -14.21
C LEU A 105 -2.60 5.43 -15.24
N GLU A 106 -1.35 5.22 -14.80
CA GLU A 106 -0.25 4.84 -15.69
C GLU A 106 -0.53 3.50 -16.41
N THR A 107 -1.17 2.52 -15.75
CA THR A 107 -1.54 1.26 -16.38
C THR A 107 -2.61 1.41 -17.48
N LEU A 108 -3.40 2.47 -17.43
CA LEU A 108 -4.40 2.82 -18.44
C LEU A 108 -3.81 3.63 -19.60
N GLY A 109 -2.55 4.08 -19.51
CA GLY A 109 -1.97 5.00 -20.47
C GLY A 109 -2.45 6.46 -20.29
N VAL A 110 -2.99 6.79 -19.12
CA VAL A 110 -3.35 8.16 -18.77
C VAL A 110 -2.08 8.92 -18.40
N THR A 111 -1.89 10.08 -19.02
CA THR A 111 -0.71 10.95 -18.79
C THR A 111 -1.07 12.07 -17.83
N ILE A 112 -0.36 12.14 -16.71
CA ILE A 112 -0.51 13.25 -15.77
C ILE A 112 0.40 14.40 -16.21
N SER A 113 -0.19 15.39 -16.86
CA SER A 113 0.51 16.58 -17.38
C SER A 113 0.42 17.79 -16.45
N SER A 114 -0.48 17.75 -15.49
CA SER A 114 -0.75 18.85 -14.55
C SER A 114 -0.18 18.56 -13.17
N PRO A 115 0.13 19.58 -12.35
CA PRO A 115 0.60 19.41 -10.99
C PRO A 115 -0.31 18.50 -10.17
N VAL A 116 0.27 17.49 -9.54
CA VAL A 116 -0.42 16.59 -8.60
C VAL A 116 -0.54 17.27 -7.24
N ARG A 117 -1.68 17.09 -6.58
CA ARG A 117 -1.96 17.55 -5.23
C ARG A 117 -2.53 16.38 -4.42
N ASP A 118 -2.06 16.19 -3.20
CA ASP A 118 -2.52 15.10 -2.33
C ASP A 118 -2.97 15.65 -0.98
N ILE A 119 -4.24 15.42 -0.65
CA ILE A 119 -4.84 15.88 0.61
C ILE A 119 -4.35 15.09 1.83
N GLN A 120 -3.88 13.85 1.66
CA GLN A 120 -3.32 13.07 2.77
C GLN A 120 -1.90 13.55 3.11
N ILE A 121 -1.11 13.93 2.12
CA ILE A 121 0.20 14.56 2.33
C ILE A 121 0.00 15.94 2.99
N ALA A 122 -0.99 16.72 2.55
CA ALA A 122 -1.32 18.00 3.19
C ALA A 122 -1.63 17.79 4.67
N GLU A 123 -2.49 16.83 4.98
CA GLU A 123 -2.88 16.55 6.37
C GLU A 123 -1.70 16.12 7.23
N ALA A 124 -0.82 15.28 6.69
CA ALA A 124 0.35 14.80 7.43
C ALA A 124 1.35 15.92 7.77
N LEU A 125 1.34 17.01 7.01
CA LEU A 125 2.13 18.22 7.31
C LEU A 125 1.41 19.16 8.29
N ILE A 126 0.08 19.26 8.19
CA ILE A 126 -0.74 20.10 9.08
C ILE A 126 -0.83 19.47 10.48
N ASP A 127 -0.95 18.16 10.57
CA ASP A 127 -1.16 17.43 11.81
C ASP A 127 -0.52 16.03 11.75
N GLU A 128 0.76 15.95 12.10
CA GLU A 128 1.54 14.70 12.08
C GLU A 128 1.09 13.69 13.15
N GLU A 129 0.31 14.13 14.13
CA GLU A 129 -0.26 13.28 15.17
C GLU A 129 -1.67 12.77 14.83
N CYS A 130 -2.21 13.15 13.69
CA CYS A 130 -3.50 12.68 13.24
C CYS A 130 -3.55 11.15 13.21
N PHE A 131 -4.56 10.57 13.86
CA PHE A 131 -4.71 9.11 13.99
C PHE A 131 -4.75 8.40 12.64
N SER A 132 -5.42 8.98 11.64
CA SER A 132 -5.55 8.39 10.31
C SER A 132 -5.85 9.47 9.27
N TYR A 133 -5.11 9.43 8.17
CA TYR A 133 -5.29 10.31 7.01
C TYR A 133 -6.30 9.78 5.99
N SER A 134 -7.12 8.77 6.35
CA SER A 134 -8.15 8.24 5.45
C SER A 134 -9.17 9.32 5.07
N LEU A 135 -9.67 9.27 3.84
CA LEU A 135 -10.65 10.23 3.32
C LEU A 135 -11.86 10.40 4.25
N ASN A 136 -12.36 9.28 4.84
CA ASN A 136 -13.46 9.34 5.79
C ASN A 136 -13.13 10.12 7.09
N ASN A 137 -11.90 9.99 7.61
CA ASN A 137 -11.48 10.72 8.80
C ASN A 137 -11.24 12.20 8.48
N LEU A 138 -10.68 12.51 7.31
CA LEU A 138 -10.52 13.89 6.85
C LEU A 138 -11.88 14.57 6.61
N ALA A 139 -12.85 13.84 6.01
CA ALA A 139 -14.22 14.35 5.85
C ALA A 139 -14.89 14.66 7.20
N LYS A 140 -14.71 13.80 8.21
CA LYS A 140 -15.20 14.09 9.57
C LYS A 140 -14.54 15.32 10.18
N LYS A 141 -13.22 15.47 10.02
CA LYS A 141 -12.45 16.59 10.58
C LYS A 141 -12.86 17.92 9.96
N TYR A 142 -12.87 18.02 8.64
CA TYR A 142 -13.07 19.27 7.91
C TYR A 142 -14.52 19.59 7.58
N LEU A 143 -15.31 18.58 7.22
CA LEU A 143 -16.65 18.75 6.66
C LEU A 143 -17.75 18.35 7.65
N LYS A 144 -17.39 17.77 8.80
CA LYS A 144 -18.34 17.17 9.77
C LYS A 144 -19.30 16.17 9.11
N SER A 145 -18.85 15.53 8.05
CA SER A 145 -19.58 14.58 7.22
C SER A 145 -18.92 13.21 7.26
N THR A 146 -19.66 12.19 6.85
CA THR A 146 -19.14 10.83 6.66
C THR A 146 -19.48 10.37 5.27
N LYS A 147 -18.69 9.43 4.73
CA LYS A 147 -19.00 8.77 3.47
C LYS A 147 -20.38 8.12 3.55
N GLN A 148 -21.20 8.35 2.54
CA GLN A 148 -22.50 7.70 2.41
C GLN A 148 -22.33 6.33 1.76
N GLU A 149 -22.06 5.31 2.57
CA GLU A 149 -21.78 3.94 2.10
C GLU A 149 -23.01 3.01 2.15
N GLN A 150 -24.15 3.47 2.69
CA GLN A 150 -25.27 2.56 2.97
C GLN A 150 -25.81 1.89 1.69
N GLY A 151 -26.02 2.64 0.63
CA GLY A 151 -26.53 2.08 -0.64
C GLY A 151 -25.57 1.04 -1.26
N LEU A 152 -24.24 1.28 -1.15
CA LEU A 152 -23.23 0.34 -1.60
C LEU A 152 -23.24 -0.93 -0.73
N ARG A 153 -23.37 -0.80 0.61
CA ARG A 153 -23.43 -1.94 1.54
C ARG A 153 -24.67 -2.78 1.32
N ASP A 154 -25.83 -2.16 1.21
CA ASP A 154 -27.09 -2.86 0.95
C ASP A 154 -27.04 -3.65 -0.37
N ALA A 155 -26.40 -3.08 -1.40
CA ALA A 155 -26.16 -3.79 -2.65
C ALA A 155 -25.17 -4.94 -2.47
N ALA A 156 -24.05 -4.72 -1.79
CA ALA A 156 -23.05 -5.75 -1.55
C ALA A 156 -23.65 -6.94 -0.76
N ASP A 157 -24.43 -6.67 0.28
CA ASP A 157 -25.15 -7.69 1.05
C ASP A 157 -26.12 -8.48 0.17
N ALA A 158 -26.89 -7.80 -0.70
CA ALA A 158 -27.82 -8.46 -1.62
C ALA A 158 -27.09 -9.39 -2.62
N PHE A 159 -25.87 -9.03 -3.04
CA PHE A 159 -25.06 -9.80 -3.98
C PHE A 159 -24.09 -10.78 -3.29
N ASP A 160 -24.10 -10.86 -1.95
CA ASP A 160 -23.20 -11.70 -1.12
C ASP A 160 -21.71 -11.48 -1.44
N ILE A 161 -21.27 -10.22 -1.38
CA ILE A 161 -19.88 -9.81 -1.66
C ILE A 161 -19.36 -8.81 -0.61
N ASP A 162 -18.03 -8.68 -0.52
CA ASP A 162 -17.40 -7.61 0.27
C ASP A 162 -17.60 -6.24 -0.41
N ALA A 163 -18.29 -5.34 0.27
CA ALA A 163 -18.62 -4.01 -0.24
C ALA A 163 -17.40 -3.20 -0.74
N LYS A 164 -16.23 -3.33 -0.09
CA LYS A 164 -15.01 -2.59 -0.47
C LYS A 164 -14.05 -3.40 -1.33
N GLY A 165 -13.87 -4.66 -1.04
CA GLY A 165 -12.93 -5.50 -1.77
C GLY A 165 -13.46 -6.02 -3.11
N GLU A 166 -14.79 -6.06 -3.26
CA GLU A 166 -15.42 -6.71 -4.39
C GLU A 166 -16.48 -5.86 -5.12
N MET A 167 -16.58 -4.55 -4.83
CA MET A 167 -17.55 -3.64 -5.48
C MET A 167 -17.47 -3.64 -7.02
N TRP A 168 -16.33 -3.98 -7.57
CA TRP A 168 -16.13 -4.14 -9.00
C TRP A 168 -17.01 -5.24 -9.64
N LYS A 169 -17.56 -6.15 -8.83
CA LYS A 169 -18.53 -7.17 -9.28
C LYS A 169 -19.94 -6.61 -9.44
N LEU A 170 -20.29 -5.55 -8.72
CA LEU A 170 -21.61 -4.93 -8.79
C LEU A 170 -21.85 -4.24 -10.13
N PRO A 171 -23.10 -4.10 -10.57
CA PRO A 171 -23.49 -3.09 -11.54
C PRO A 171 -23.07 -1.69 -11.07
N ALA A 172 -22.53 -0.87 -11.98
CA ALA A 172 -22.01 0.44 -11.62
C ALA A 172 -23.05 1.37 -10.97
N ARG A 173 -24.34 1.15 -11.23
CA ARG A 173 -25.45 1.91 -10.62
C ARG A 173 -25.46 1.89 -9.09
N TYR A 174 -24.86 0.88 -8.46
CA TYR A 174 -24.77 0.77 -7.00
C TYR A 174 -23.49 1.39 -6.44
N VAL A 175 -22.52 1.69 -7.31
CA VAL A 175 -21.20 2.22 -6.92
C VAL A 175 -21.08 3.71 -7.24
N GLY A 176 -21.83 4.20 -8.23
CA GLY A 176 -21.65 5.55 -8.78
C GLY A 176 -21.77 6.67 -7.77
N GLU A 177 -22.81 6.69 -6.95
CA GLU A 177 -23.00 7.74 -5.91
C GLU A 177 -21.85 7.72 -4.89
N TYR A 178 -21.36 6.54 -4.53
CA TYR A 178 -20.24 6.38 -3.62
C TYR A 178 -18.94 6.93 -4.23
N ALA A 179 -18.61 6.54 -5.46
CA ALA A 179 -17.40 6.97 -6.16
C ALA A 179 -17.39 8.49 -6.42
N GLU A 180 -18.53 9.05 -6.86
CA GLU A 180 -18.70 10.49 -7.04
C GLU A 180 -18.48 11.27 -5.75
N MET A 181 -18.98 10.74 -4.63
CA MET A 181 -18.80 11.36 -3.32
C MET A 181 -17.34 11.34 -2.87
N ASP A 182 -16.56 10.30 -3.14
CA ASP A 182 -15.15 10.23 -2.78
C ASP A 182 -14.33 11.30 -3.51
N ALA A 183 -14.55 11.50 -4.81
CA ALA A 183 -13.95 12.58 -5.55
C ALA A 183 -14.40 13.96 -5.02
N ARG A 184 -15.70 14.13 -4.73
CA ARG A 184 -16.24 15.38 -4.18
C ARG A 184 -15.65 15.72 -2.82
N LEU A 185 -15.57 14.77 -1.90
CA LEU A 185 -14.96 14.95 -0.58
C LEU A 185 -13.49 15.34 -0.70
N THR A 186 -12.76 14.76 -1.65
CA THR A 186 -11.36 15.11 -1.91
C THR A 186 -11.23 16.58 -2.31
N TRP A 187 -12.09 17.07 -3.22
CA TRP A 187 -12.13 18.47 -3.64
C TRP A 187 -12.48 19.40 -2.47
N ASP A 188 -13.54 19.08 -1.72
CA ASP A 188 -14.00 19.90 -0.60
C ASP A 188 -12.93 19.99 0.51
N ILE A 189 -12.29 18.89 0.90
CA ILE A 189 -11.23 18.87 1.91
C ILE A 189 -10.04 19.73 1.46
N TYR A 190 -9.64 19.63 0.19
CA TYR A 190 -8.58 20.45 -0.37
C TYR A 190 -8.83 21.96 -0.16
N GLN A 191 -10.05 22.43 -0.40
CA GLN A 191 -10.41 23.84 -0.18
C GLN A 191 -10.22 24.27 1.29
N HIS A 192 -10.46 23.37 2.23
CA HIS A 192 -10.22 23.65 3.67
C HIS A 192 -8.74 23.62 4.04
N GLN A 193 -7.93 22.79 3.37
CA GLN A 193 -6.50 22.68 3.68
C GLN A 193 -5.65 23.82 3.10
N ILE A 194 -6.02 24.39 1.95
CA ILE A 194 -5.27 25.48 1.31
C ILE A 194 -4.95 26.64 2.26
N PRO A 195 -5.93 27.25 2.96
CA PRO A 195 -5.65 28.37 3.86
C PRO A 195 -4.74 27.97 5.01
N VAL A 196 -4.90 26.77 5.56
CA VAL A 196 -4.09 26.27 6.67
C VAL A 196 -2.63 26.05 6.23
N LEU A 197 -2.40 25.44 5.06
CA LEU A 197 -1.06 25.25 4.50
C LEU A 197 -0.33 26.58 4.29
N LYS A 198 -1.06 27.63 3.85
CA LYS A 198 -0.49 28.95 3.65
C LYS A 198 -0.22 29.68 4.97
N GLU A 199 -1.15 29.60 5.92
CA GLU A 199 -1.02 30.24 7.24
C GLU A 199 0.15 29.66 8.04
N GLN A 200 0.37 28.34 7.95
CA GLN A 200 1.45 27.64 8.65
C GLN A 200 2.77 27.59 7.87
N ASP A 201 2.88 28.27 6.72
CA ASP A 201 4.06 28.24 5.83
C ASP A 201 4.47 26.84 5.35
N LEU A 202 3.49 25.96 5.18
CA LEU A 202 3.70 24.58 4.74
C LEU A 202 3.54 24.38 3.23
N TRP A 203 3.13 25.41 2.48
CA TRP A 203 2.83 25.31 1.05
C TRP A 203 4.00 24.77 0.22
N ASN A 204 5.19 25.29 0.43
CA ASN A 204 6.37 24.92 -0.37
C ASN A 204 6.79 23.48 -0.12
N ILE A 205 6.77 23.03 1.13
CA ILE A 205 7.11 21.64 1.47
C ILE A 205 6.04 20.66 0.95
N TRP A 206 4.77 21.02 1.08
CA TRP A 206 3.68 20.22 0.52
C TRP A 206 3.79 20.11 -1.02
N GLU A 207 4.08 21.21 -1.72
CA GLU A 207 4.29 21.17 -3.16
C GLU A 207 5.48 20.29 -3.56
N LEU A 208 6.56 20.30 -2.80
CA LEU A 208 7.72 19.43 -3.00
C LEU A 208 7.34 17.96 -2.83
N GLU A 209 6.63 17.62 -1.76
CA GLU A 209 6.19 16.25 -1.50
C GLU A 209 5.21 15.75 -2.58
N CYS A 210 4.28 16.60 -3.03
CA CYS A 210 3.39 16.25 -4.14
C CYS A 210 4.14 16.03 -5.46
N LYS A 211 5.17 16.82 -5.75
CA LYS A 211 6.04 16.63 -6.93
C LYS A 211 6.87 15.34 -6.85
N LEU A 212 7.19 14.88 -5.63
CA LEU A 212 7.92 13.65 -5.42
C LEU A 212 7.06 12.40 -5.68
N THR A 213 5.75 12.46 -5.42
CA THR A 213 4.85 11.30 -5.54
C THR A 213 4.90 10.59 -6.91
N PRO A 214 4.80 11.27 -8.06
CA PRO A 214 4.93 10.62 -9.38
C PRO A 214 6.29 9.94 -9.57
N VAL A 215 7.37 10.50 -9.03
CA VAL A 215 8.71 9.91 -9.10
C VAL A 215 8.75 8.60 -8.34
N LEU A 216 8.18 8.56 -7.12
CA LEU A 216 8.13 7.35 -6.30
C LEU A 216 7.26 6.27 -6.94
N VAL A 217 6.14 6.64 -7.55
CA VAL A 217 5.29 5.71 -8.32
C VAL A 217 6.08 5.12 -9.49
N HIS A 218 6.79 5.96 -10.25
CA HIS A 218 7.63 5.49 -11.35
C HIS A 218 8.74 4.54 -10.86
N MET A 219 9.40 4.85 -9.75
CA MET A 219 10.38 3.94 -9.12
C MET A 219 9.76 2.61 -8.73
N THR A 220 8.57 2.61 -8.14
CA THR A 220 7.80 1.41 -7.81
C THR A 220 7.47 0.61 -9.08
N MET A 221 7.01 1.26 -10.14
CA MET A 221 6.65 0.62 -11.41
C MET A 221 7.88 0.02 -12.11
N GLN A 222 9.01 0.71 -12.09
CA GLN A 222 10.26 0.19 -12.63
C GLN A 222 10.81 -0.97 -11.80
N GLY A 223 10.74 -0.89 -10.47
CA GLY A 223 11.32 -1.87 -9.56
C GLY A 223 12.85 -2.00 -9.67
N VAL A 224 13.43 -2.84 -8.82
CA VAL A 224 14.87 -3.12 -8.77
C VAL A 224 15.14 -4.48 -9.40
N PRO A 225 16.05 -4.61 -10.40
CA PRO A 225 16.39 -5.89 -10.98
C PRO A 225 17.11 -6.78 -9.96
N VAL A 226 16.86 -8.09 -10.01
CA VAL A 226 17.49 -9.09 -9.15
C VAL A 226 18.03 -10.24 -9.97
N ASP A 227 19.17 -10.78 -9.54
CA ASP A 227 19.78 -11.98 -10.12
C ASP A 227 19.18 -13.23 -9.44
N LEU A 228 18.16 -13.80 -10.09
CA LEU A 228 17.43 -14.95 -9.55
C LEU A 228 18.32 -16.20 -9.44
N ASP A 229 19.24 -16.43 -10.40
CA ASP A 229 20.13 -17.60 -10.39
C ASP A 229 21.09 -17.50 -9.20
N LYS A 230 21.63 -16.33 -8.97
CA LYS A 230 22.50 -16.07 -7.82
C LYS A 230 21.74 -16.18 -6.50
N ALA A 231 20.49 -15.69 -6.44
CA ALA A 231 19.64 -15.81 -5.26
C ALA A 231 19.32 -17.29 -4.95
N GLU A 232 19.03 -18.12 -5.96
CA GLU A 232 18.80 -19.56 -5.76
C GLU A 232 20.05 -20.30 -5.27
N GLN A 233 21.22 -19.99 -5.85
CA GLN A 233 22.49 -20.56 -5.42
C GLN A 233 22.78 -20.18 -3.96
N LEU A 234 22.57 -18.92 -3.61
CA LEU A 234 22.70 -18.41 -2.25
C LEU A 234 21.73 -19.11 -1.30
N ASN A 235 20.47 -19.27 -1.69
CA ASN A 235 19.48 -19.99 -0.89
C ASN A 235 19.91 -21.43 -0.58
N LYS A 236 20.39 -22.17 -1.59
CA LYS A 236 20.91 -23.53 -1.41
C LYS A 236 22.10 -23.56 -0.43
N LYS A 237 23.06 -22.66 -0.62
CA LYS A 237 24.24 -22.52 0.25
C LYS A 237 23.85 -22.24 1.72
N LEU A 238 22.96 -21.24 1.93
CA LEU A 238 22.51 -20.88 3.28
C LEU A 238 21.71 -22.00 3.94
N LYS A 239 20.87 -22.71 3.18
CA LYS A 239 20.12 -23.87 3.69
C LYS A 239 21.05 -25.00 4.14
N GLN A 240 22.11 -25.25 3.39
CA GLN A 240 23.11 -26.24 3.80
C GLN A 240 23.86 -25.81 5.05
N GLN A 241 24.29 -24.54 5.13
CA GLN A 241 24.97 -24.02 6.32
C GLN A 241 24.07 -24.07 7.57
N GLU A 242 22.79 -23.69 7.45
CA GLU A 242 21.80 -23.77 8.52
C GLU A 242 21.64 -25.24 9.00
N SER A 243 21.51 -26.18 8.05
CA SER A 243 21.35 -27.61 8.35
C SER A 243 22.57 -28.15 9.10
N ASN A 244 23.79 -27.84 8.64
CA ASN A 244 25.03 -28.28 9.27
C ASN A 244 25.15 -27.77 10.73
N LEU A 245 24.72 -26.55 11.00
CA LEU A 245 24.69 -26.01 12.35
C LEU A 245 23.63 -26.68 13.22
N ARG A 246 22.41 -26.91 12.66
CA ARG A 246 21.31 -27.51 13.40
C ARG A 246 21.58 -28.96 13.83
N THR A 247 22.23 -29.75 12.98
CA THR A 247 22.53 -31.16 13.30
C THR A 247 23.39 -31.34 14.56
N GLN A 248 24.09 -30.28 14.97
CA GLN A 248 24.91 -30.30 16.19
C GLN A 248 24.09 -30.23 17.48
N PHE A 249 22.81 -29.92 17.40
CA PHE A 249 21.94 -29.70 18.56
C PHE A 249 20.88 -30.79 18.76
N GLY A 250 20.88 -31.85 17.91
CA GLY A 250 19.94 -32.98 18.01
C GLY A 250 18.48 -32.51 18.00
N ASP A 251 17.70 -32.93 19.00
CA ASP A 251 16.28 -32.64 19.12
C ASP A 251 15.95 -31.26 19.71
N LEU A 252 16.97 -30.42 19.99
CA LEU A 252 16.74 -29.07 20.50
C LEU A 252 16.08 -28.20 19.42
N ASP A 253 14.87 -27.72 19.72
CA ASP A 253 14.27 -26.67 18.89
C ASP A 253 14.91 -25.32 19.19
N ILE A 254 15.87 -24.95 18.33
CA ILE A 254 16.60 -23.68 18.44
C ILE A 254 15.72 -22.44 18.18
N TRP A 255 14.44 -22.62 17.79
CA TRP A 255 13.47 -21.53 17.60
C TRP A 255 12.59 -21.31 18.81
N SER A 256 12.52 -22.28 19.72
CA SER A 256 11.70 -22.22 20.93
C SER A 256 12.42 -21.45 22.05
N PRO A 257 11.98 -20.23 22.46
CA PRO A 257 12.60 -19.51 23.56
C PRO A 257 12.65 -20.29 24.87
N PRO A 258 11.61 -21.07 25.28
CA PRO A 258 11.68 -21.87 26.49
C PRO A 258 12.74 -22.98 26.42
N GLN A 259 12.84 -23.70 25.29
CA GLN A 259 13.85 -24.76 25.13
C GLN A 259 15.27 -24.18 25.11
N LEU A 260 15.48 -23.04 24.43
CA LEU A 260 16.77 -22.33 24.42
C LEU A 260 17.16 -21.84 25.81
N ALA A 261 16.21 -21.28 26.56
CA ALA A 261 16.48 -20.85 27.91
C ALA A 261 16.95 -22.00 28.79
N LYS A 262 16.20 -23.11 28.80
CA LYS A 262 16.55 -24.33 29.54
C LYS A 262 17.92 -24.88 29.09
N TYR A 263 18.18 -24.91 27.78
CA TYR A 263 19.45 -25.35 27.24
C TYR A 263 20.62 -24.45 27.73
N SER A 264 20.44 -23.12 27.70
CA SER A 264 21.43 -22.15 28.15
C SER A 264 21.66 -22.24 29.66
N GLU A 265 20.61 -22.42 30.46
CA GLU A 265 20.71 -22.63 31.92
C GLU A 265 21.47 -23.91 32.25
N ASN A 266 21.27 -24.99 31.48
CA ASN A 266 22.04 -26.26 31.63
C ASN A 266 23.53 -26.09 31.28
N LEU A 267 23.88 -25.07 30.50
CA LEU A 267 25.27 -24.69 30.24
C LEU A 267 25.84 -23.75 31.31
N GLY A 268 25.11 -23.49 32.40
CA GLY A 268 25.51 -22.60 33.49
C GLY A 268 25.34 -21.11 33.18
N LEU A 269 24.58 -20.77 32.13
CA LEU A 269 24.37 -19.37 31.69
C LEU A 269 23.14 -18.78 32.36
N LYS A 270 23.23 -17.51 32.78
CA LYS A 270 22.09 -16.76 33.31
C LYS A 270 21.26 -16.19 32.16
N VAL A 271 20.03 -16.68 31.98
CA VAL A 271 19.08 -16.18 30.98
C VAL A 271 18.29 -15.03 31.58
N PRO A 272 18.25 -13.84 30.92
CA PRO A 272 17.39 -12.73 31.34
C PRO A 272 15.91 -13.11 31.31
N ARG A 273 15.10 -12.40 32.11
CA ARG A 273 13.65 -12.58 32.14
C ARG A 273 12.94 -11.30 31.79
N THR A 274 11.78 -11.41 31.14
CA THR A 274 10.88 -10.29 30.88
C THR A 274 10.22 -9.83 32.17
N GLU A 275 9.57 -8.65 32.17
CA GLU A 275 8.78 -8.16 33.30
C GLU A 275 7.70 -9.16 33.78
N LYS A 276 7.18 -9.98 32.86
CA LYS A 276 6.21 -11.05 33.16
C LYS A 276 6.86 -12.36 33.65
N GLY A 277 8.18 -12.36 33.90
CA GLY A 277 8.92 -13.51 34.40
C GLY A 277 9.30 -14.58 33.35
N ASN A 278 8.92 -14.42 32.08
CA ASN A 278 9.27 -15.36 31.03
C ASN A 278 10.75 -15.21 30.61
N PRO A 279 11.45 -16.33 30.25
CA PRO A 279 12.82 -16.24 29.79
C PRO A 279 12.93 -15.42 28.49
N SER A 280 13.93 -14.55 28.44
CA SER A 280 14.18 -13.65 27.29
C SER A 280 15.46 -14.03 26.57
N VAL A 281 15.36 -14.83 25.52
CA VAL A 281 16.48 -15.16 24.61
C VAL A 281 16.51 -14.16 23.44
N SER A 282 16.74 -12.91 23.79
CA SER A 282 16.80 -11.80 22.85
C SER A 282 18.13 -11.74 22.10
N LYS A 283 18.22 -10.84 21.10
CA LYS A 283 19.47 -10.58 20.37
C LYS A 283 20.59 -10.13 21.30
N GLU A 284 20.26 -9.32 22.29
CA GLU A 284 21.20 -8.81 23.31
C GLU A 284 21.80 -9.94 24.14
N PHE A 285 20.98 -10.93 24.54
CA PHE A 285 21.46 -12.14 25.22
C PHE A 285 22.51 -12.88 24.38
N PHE A 286 22.21 -13.11 23.07
CA PHE A 286 23.14 -13.80 22.19
C PHE A 286 24.45 -13.04 21.97
N ILE A 287 24.39 -11.71 21.84
CA ILE A 287 25.56 -10.85 21.64
C ILE A 287 26.43 -10.82 22.91
N ALA A 288 25.84 -10.77 24.10
CA ALA A 288 26.52 -10.72 25.37
C ALA A 288 27.09 -12.09 25.81
N CYS A 289 26.65 -13.18 25.18
CA CYS A 289 27.04 -14.53 25.56
C CYS A 289 28.30 -14.99 24.79
N ASP A 290 29.35 -15.34 25.49
CA ASP A 290 30.62 -15.84 24.89
C ASP A 290 30.63 -17.36 24.70
N HIS A 291 29.60 -18.09 25.13
CA HIS A 291 29.58 -19.55 25.04
C HIS A 291 29.51 -20.04 23.59
N PRO A 292 30.44 -20.89 23.10
CA PRO A 292 30.55 -21.26 21.70
C PRO A 292 29.25 -21.88 21.12
N LYS A 293 28.57 -22.79 21.87
CA LYS A 293 27.30 -23.41 21.42
C LYS A 293 26.15 -22.41 21.28
N VAL A 294 26.10 -21.39 22.14
CA VAL A 294 25.09 -20.33 22.07
C VAL A 294 25.33 -19.41 20.86
N LYS A 295 26.62 -19.11 20.58
CA LYS A 295 27.02 -18.40 19.36
C LYS A 295 26.62 -19.18 18.10
N GLN A 296 26.85 -20.49 18.04
CA GLN A 296 26.44 -21.33 16.91
C GLN A 296 24.92 -21.34 16.70
N ILE A 297 24.12 -21.34 17.78
CA ILE A 297 22.65 -21.20 17.69
C ILE A 297 22.29 -19.83 17.12
N TYR A 298 22.94 -18.76 17.58
CA TYR A 298 22.71 -17.42 17.05
C TYR A 298 23.04 -17.33 15.55
N ASP A 299 24.15 -17.92 15.13
CA ASP A 299 24.56 -17.98 13.72
C ASP A 299 23.53 -18.75 12.88
N ALA A 300 23.07 -19.92 13.35
CA ALA A 300 22.03 -20.68 12.66
C ALA A 300 20.73 -19.88 12.50
N ARG A 301 20.30 -19.19 13.56
CA ARG A 301 19.12 -18.31 13.53
C ARG A 301 19.30 -17.12 12.58
N SER A 302 20.48 -16.52 12.57
CA SER A 302 20.82 -15.39 11.71
C SER A 302 20.84 -15.80 10.24
N ILE A 303 21.44 -16.96 9.93
CA ILE A 303 21.45 -17.54 8.57
C ILE A 303 20.04 -17.85 8.12
N ASN A 304 19.20 -18.47 8.96
CA ASN A 304 17.81 -18.76 8.62
C ASN A 304 17.02 -17.48 8.33
N ARG A 305 17.15 -16.45 9.18
CA ARG A 305 16.48 -15.15 8.94
C ARG A 305 16.90 -14.54 7.60
N LEU A 306 18.20 -14.52 7.32
CA LEU A 306 18.72 -14.01 6.06
C LEU A 306 18.15 -14.79 4.87
N ARG A 307 18.17 -16.12 4.96
CA ARG A 307 17.66 -17.00 3.92
C ARG A 307 16.15 -16.82 3.70
N LYS A 308 15.35 -17.00 4.76
CA LYS A 308 13.90 -16.95 4.63
C LYS A 308 13.37 -15.57 4.28
N VAL A 309 13.77 -14.55 5.05
CA VAL A 309 13.17 -13.21 4.88
C VAL A 309 13.70 -12.52 3.64
N PHE A 310 15.02 -12.51 3.42
CA PHE A 310 15.57 -11.69 2.35
C PHE A 310 15.71 -12.46 1.03
N VAL A 311 16.18 -13.71 1.07
CA VAL A 311 16.38 -14.46 -0.17
C VAL A 311 15.07 -15.11 -0.64
N GLU A 312 14.41 -15.92 0.20
CA GLU A 312 13.18 -16.62 -0.19
C GLU A 312 12.01 -15.65 -0.35
N ASP A 313 11.63 -14.96 0.75
CA ASP A 313 10.38 -14.19 0.75
C ASP A 313 10.49 -12.92 -0.11
N ILE A 314 11.57 -12.14 0.01
CA ILE A 314 11.69 -10.88 -0.73
C ILE A 314 12.11 -11.14 -2.18
N ILE A 315 13.23 -11.86 -2.42
CA ILE A 315 13.79 -11.95 -3.76
C ILE A 315 13.09 -13.02 -4.59
N LEU A 316 12.99 -14.26 -4.08
CA LEU A 316 12.48 -15.37 -4.90
C LEU A 316 10.96 -15.35 -5.01
N HIS A 317 10.20 -14.97 -3.96
CA HIS A 317 8.74 -15.04 -3.98
C HIS A 317 8.04 -13.73 -4.37
N GLN A 318 8.65 -12.57 -4.06
CA GLN A 318 8.00 -11.28 -4.33
C GLN A 318 8.53 -10.57 -5.57
N ASN A 319 9.41 -11.20 -6.35
CA ASN A 319 9.77 -10.62 -7.64
C ASN A 319 8.64 -10.77 -8.67
N TYR A 320 8.55 -9.79 -9.54
CA TYR A 320 7.73 -9.84 -10.75
C TYR A 320 8.65 -9.65 -11.96
N LYS A 321 8.72 -10.66 -12.82
CA LYS A 321 9.58 -10.66 -14.03
C LYS A 321 11.05 -10.30 -13.73
N GLY A 322 11.62 -10.85 -12.65
CA GLY A 322 13.00 -10.61 -12.25
C GLY A 322 13.27 -9.24 -11.65
N ARG A 323 12.22 -8.55 -11.16
CA ARG A 323 12.35 -7.25 -10.49
C ARG A 323 11.53 -7.23 -9.19
N ILE A 324 11.99 -6.51 -8.19
CA ILE A 324 11.27 -6.26 -6.95
C ILE A 324 10.67 -4.86 -6.99
N HIS A 325 9.38 -4.78 -6.77
CA HIS A 325 8.59 -3.56 -6.82
C HIS A 325 8.13 -3.17 -5.42
N ALA A 326 8.96 -2.44 -4.70
CA ALA A 326 8.64 -1.95 -3.36
C ALA A 326 7.74 -0.72 -3.41
N ASP A 327 6.83 -0.59 -2.46
CA ASP A 327 6.06 0.63 -2.24
C ASP A 327 6.91 1.63 -1.44
N PHE A 328 6.83 2.91 -1.82
CA PHE A 328 7.41 4.00 -1.05
C PHE A 328 6.30 4.80 -0.39
N LYS A 329 6.43 5.07 0.91
CA LYS A 329 5.47 5.84 1.69
C LYS A 329 6.11 7.14 2.17
N GLN A 330 5.43 8.25 1.92
CA GLN A 330 5.84 9.59 2.34
C GLN A 330 5.27 9.94 3.72
N THR A 331 4.14 9.35 4.10
CA THR A 331 3.41 9.62 5.35
C THR A 331 3.30 8.39 6.23
N ALA A 332 3.07 8.59 7.51
CA ALA A 332 2.66 7.51 8.41
C ALA A 332 1.23 7.05 8.07
N SER A 333 0.95 5.78 8.29
CA SER A 333 -0.39 5.19 8.16
C SER A 333 -0.49 3.95 9.04
N ASP A 334 -1.70 3.40 9.20
CA ASP A 334 -1.93 2.15 9.94
C ASP A 334 -1.09 0.97 9.40
N SER A 335 -0.67 1.05 8.14
CA SER A 335 0.17 0.05 7.47
C SER A 335 1.67 0.38 7.51
N GLY A 336 2.12 1.29 8.37
CA GLY A 336 3.51 1.74 8.52
C GLY A 336 3.75 3.13 7.92
N GLY A 337 5.01 3.52 7.81
CA GLY A 337 5.41 4.86 7.39
C GLY A 337 6.16 5.58 8.52
N THR A 338 6.50 6.84 8.30
CA THR A 338 7.20 7.67 9.29
C THR A 338 6.53 9.03 9.41
N ARG A 339 6.58 9.63 10.61
CA ARG A 339 6.13 11.00 10.87
C ARG A 339 7.25 12.03 10.67
N SER A 340 8.47 11.58 10.40
CA SER A 340 9.69 12.40 10.38
C SER A 340 10.06 12.95 8.99
N GLY A 341 9.20 12.84 7.99
CA GLY A 341 9.50 13.20 6.61
C GLY A 341 10.49 12.26 5.89
N ARG A 342 10.86 11.13 6.52
CA ARG A 342 11.66 10.10 5.85
C ARG A 342 10.75 9.19 5.04
N LEU A 343 11.20 8.81 3.86
CA LEU A 343 10.56 7.74 3.10
C LEU A 343 10.69 6.42 3.83
N SER A 344 9.61 5.63 3.85
CA SER A 344 9.66 4.23 4.24
C SER A 344 9.34 3.31 3.07
N SER A 345 9.74 2.05 3.17
CA SER A 345 9.50 1.04 2.13
C SER A 345 8.69 -0.12 2.67
N ALA A 346 7.73 -0.62 1.87
CA ALA A 346 6.87 -1.74 2.20
C ALA A 346 6.63 -2.61 0.96
N ASN A 347 6.11 -3.79 1.13
CA ASN A 347 5.61 -4.72 0.11
C ASN A 347 6.55 -4.98 -1.11
N PRO A 348 7.84 -5.34 -0.88
CA PRO A 348 8.52 -5.60 0.39
C PRO A 348 9.30 -4.40 0.94
N ASN A 349 9.71 -4.50 2.22
CA ASN A 349 10.59 -3.48 2.80
C ASN A 349 12.05 -3.68 2.37
N MET A 350 12.45 -2.98 1.30
CA MET A 350 13.81 -3.03 0.76
C MET A 350 14.87 -2.31 1.61
N GLN A 351 14.47 -1.43 2.53
CA GLN A 351 15.39 -0.73 3.43
C GLN A 351 16.01 -1.64 4.48
N GLN A 352 15.41 -2.81 4.74
CA GLN A 352 15.92 -3.80 5.69
C GLN A 352 16.95 -4.78 5.09
N VAL A 353 17.18 -4.75 3.79
CA VAL A 353 18.17 -5.63 3.14
C VAL A 353 19.56 -5.37 3.70
N PRO A 354 20.27 -6.40 4.22
CA PRO A 354 21.52 -6.22 4.95
C PRO A 354 22.70 -5.95 4.02
N LYS A 355 22.96 -4.69 3.68
CA LYS A 355 24.02 -4.25 2.75
C LYS A 355 25.45 -4.57 3.21
N ARG A 356 25.70 -4.67 4.52
CA ARG A 356 27.06 -4.79 5.09
C ARG A 356 27.54 -6.23 5.29
N SER A 357 26.68 -7.24 5.05
CA SER A 357 27.08 -8.66 5.08
C SER A 357 27.56 -9.09 3.70
N ASP A 358 28.37 -10.16 3.65
CA ASP A 358 28.75 -10.76 2.35
C ASP A 358 27.55 -11.25 1.56
N ILE A 359 26.47 -11.58 2.25
CA ILE A 359 25.16 -11.94 1.70
C ILE A 359 24.48 -10.72 1.07
N GLY A 360 24.48 -9.57 1.74
CA GLY A 360 23.90 -8.34 1.21
C GLY A 360 24.66 -7.76 0.00
N LYS A 361 25.93 -8.13 -0.17
CA LYS A 361 26.71 -7.82 -1.37
C LYS A 361 26.45 -8.79 -2.52
N ALA A 362 25.85 -9.95 -2.24
CA ALA A 362 25.52 -10.97 -3.22
C ALA A 362 24.11 -10.77 -3.83
N ILE A 363 23.27 -9.93 -3.23
CA ILE A 363 21.97 -9.47 -3.68
C ILE A 363 22.13 -8.12 -4.36
#